data_5c1cfb7e48c36d1fc37256acbaa29a4f
#
_entry.id   5c1cfb7e48c36d1fc37256acbaa29a4f
#
_cell.length_a   1.000
_cell.length_b   1.000
_cell.length_c   1.000
_cell.angle_alpha   90.00
_cell.angle_beta   90.00
_cell.angle_gamma   90.00
#
_symmetry.space_group_name_H-M   'P 1'
#
loop_
_entity.id
_entity.type
_entity.pdbx_description
1 polymer ?
#
loop_
_entity_poly.entity_id
_entity_poly.type
_entity_poly.pdbx_seq_one_letter_code
_entity_poly.pdbx_strand_id
1 'polypeptide(L)'
;MTSGLEFPSHEHEMMFFEENHLEYALEVGVESTPGEKFQYNNVNSMLMGEILKSATGKTAKELIEERIFSQIGIRDYTAWEDSAGHTLTYCCLDMSARDYSKFGLLFSRDGRWLSLIHI
;
A
#
# COMPACT_ATOMS: atom_id res chain seq x y z
N MET A 1 10.59 -7.38 -2.78
CA MET A 1 11.18 -6.05 -2.68
C MET A 1 12.67 -6.16 -3.00
N THR A 2 13.03 -5.79 -4.20
CA THR A 2 14.42 -5.91 -4.73
C THR A 2 14.81 -4.62 -5.46
N SER A 3 14.35 -3.46 -4.94
CA SER A 3 14.63 -2.17 -5.58
C SER A 3 16.08 -1.72 -5.45
N GLY A 4 16.78 -2.23 -4.45
CA GLY A 4 18.12 -1.75 -4.09
C GLY A 4 18.14 -0.45 -3.29
N LEU A 5 16.98 0.09 -2.92
CA LEU A 5 16.89 1.29 -2.09
C LEU A 5 17.42 1.01 -0.69
N GLU A 6 18.18 1.94 -0.16
CA GLU A 6 18.69 1.92 1.20
C GLU A 6 17.52 2.04 2.19
N PHE A 7 17.44 1.11 3.13
CA PHE A 7 16.43 1.17 4.20
C PHE A 7 16.92 0.43 5.45
N PRO A 8 17.77 1.04 6.26
CA PRO A 8 18.20 0.47 7.52
C PRO A 8 17.02 0.14 8.44
N SER A 9 17.16 -0.90 9.25
CA SER A 9 16.06 -1.42 10.08
C SER A 9 15.46 -0.41 11.06
N HIS A 10 16.21 0.61 11.48
CA HIS A 10 15.72 1.66 12.36
C HIS A 10 14.91 2.75 11.62
N GLU A 11 14.97 2.82 10.30
CA GLU A 11 14.26 3.84 9.52
C GLU A 11 12.77 3.55 9.32
N HIS A 12 12.30 2.34 9.65
CA HIS A 12 10.86 2.06 9.69
C HIS A 12 10.11 3.02 10.63
N GLU A 13 10.71 3.32 11.78
CA GLU A 13 10.13 4.25 12.75
C GLU A 13 10.32 5.70 12.30
N MET A 14 11.47 6.05 11.72
CA MET A 14 11.79 7.41 11.31
C MET A 14 10.79 7.92 10.25
N MET A 15 10.56 7.16 9.18
CA MET A 15 9.60 7.55 8.15
C MET A 15 8.19 7.75 8.72
N PHE A 16 7.79 6.98 9.75
CA PHE A 16 6.45 7.09 10.34
C PHE A 16 6.23 8.42 11.09
N PHE A 17 7.29 9.06 11.56
CA PHE A 17 7.22 10.35 12.25
C PHE A 17 7.37 11.56 11.33
N GLU A 18 7.63 11.36 10.05
CA GLU A 18 7.72 12.44 9.08
C GLU A 18 6.33 13.01 8.74
N GLU A 19 6.27 14.28 8.41
CA GLU A 19 5.01 14.90 7.95
C GLU A 19 4.64 14.50 6.53
N ASN A 20 5.65 14.22 5.69
CA ASN A 20 5.52 13.85 4.29
C ASN A 20 6.31 12.57 3.98
N HIS A 21 5.65 11.43 4.11
CA HIS A 21 6.26 10.12 3.91
C HIS A 21 6.70 9.87 2.47
N LEU A 22 6.02 10.51 1.49
CA LEU A 22 6.42 10.39 0.10
C LEU A 22 7.73 11.14 -0.19
N GLU A 23 7.87 12.34 0.33
CA GLU A 23 9.10 13.12 0.19
C GLU A 23 10.29 12.36 0.79
N TYR A 24 10.13 11.87 2.02
CA TYR A 24 11.12 10.99 2.65
C TYR A 24 11.47 9.80 1.75
N ALA A 25 10.47 9.12 1.19
CA ALA A 25 10.69 7.95 0.33
C ALA A 25 11.44 8.28 -0.98
N LEU A 26 11.30 9.50 -1.51
CA LEU A 26 11.98 9.96 -2.70
C LEU A 26 13.45 10.37 -2.45
N GLU A 27 13.79 10.69 -1.21
CA GLU A 27 15.16 11.10 -0.80
C GLU A 27 16.05 9.91 -0.43
N VAL A 28 15.47 8.72 -0.27
CA VAL A 28 16.22 7.51 0.09
C VAL A 28 17.22 7.13 -1.01
N GLY A 29 18.45 6.86 -0.61
CA GLY A 29 19.54 6.47 -1.50
C GLY A 29 19.40 5.05 -2.07
N VAL A 30 20.35 4.67 -2.93
CA VAL A 30 20.46 3.32 -3.50
C VAL A 30 21.70 2.65 -2.91
N GLU A 31 21.51 1.48 -2.28
CA GLU A 31 22.58 0.72 -1.61
C GLU A 31 23.09 -0.45 -2.48
N SER A 32 22.24 -1.00 -3.36
CA SER A 32 22.60 -2.16 -4.19
C SER A 32 21.93 -2.11 -5.56
N THR A 33 22.42 -2.92 -6.49
CA THR A 33 21.81 -3.05 -7.83
C THR A 33 20.39 -3.63 -7.71
N PRO A 34 19.39 -3.04 -8.38
CA PRO A 34 18.04 -3.61 -8.40
C PRO A 34 18.04 -5.06 -8.86
N GLY A 35 17.33 -5.92 -8.14
CA GLY A 35 17.24 -7.35 -8.42
C GLY A 35 18.23 -8.23 -7.66
N GLU A 36 19.32 -7.70 -7.12
CA GLU A 36 20.38 -8.50 -6.48
C GLU A 36 20.00 -9.02 -5.09
N LYS A 37 19.35 -8.18 -4.29
CA LYS A 37 19.08 -8.50 -2.89
C LYS A 37 17.62 -8.24 -2.53
N PHE A 38 16.98 -9.21 -1.87
CA PHE A 38 15.69 -8.97 -1.24
C PHE A 38 15.90 -8.26 0.10
N GLN A 39 15.19 -7.14 0.28
CA GLN A 39 15.12 -6.43 1.56
C GLN A 39 13.70 -5.94 1.78
N TYR A 40 13.12 -6.27 2.96
CA TYR A 40 11.83 -5.69 3.34
C TYR A 40 12.00 -4.18 3.50
N ASN A 41 11.15 -3.40 2.82
CA ASN A 41 11.36 -1.97 2.69
C ASN A 41 10.03 -1.25 2.49
N ASN A 42 9.58 -0.47 3.49
CA ASN A 42 8.33 0.28 3.46
C ASN A 42 8.34 1.40 2.42
N VAL A 43 9.51 1.97 2.13
CA VAL A 43 9.70 3.00 1.09
C VAL A 43 9.20 2.50 -0.27
N ASN A 44 9.49 1.24 -0.63
CA ASN A 44 8.98 0.66 -1.87
C ASN A 44 7.46 0.69 -1.95
N SER A 45 6.79 0.36 -0.84
CA SER A 45 5.33 0.36 -0.79
C SER A 45 4.77 1.78 -0.85
N MET A 46 5.42 2.75 -0.20
CA MET A 46 5.02 4.16 -0.27
C MET A 46 5.14 4.70 -1.69
N LEU A 47 6.25 4.45 -2.38
CA LEU A 47 6.46 4.84 -3.78
C LEU A 47 5.44 4.21 -4.73
N MET A 48 4.98 2.98 -4.45
CA MET A 48 3.92 2.34 -5.26
C MET A 48 2.60 3.11 -5.22
N GLY A 49 2.28 3.76 -4.10
CA GLY A 49 1.12 4.65 -3.98
C GLY A 49 1.17 5.79 -4.98
N GLU A 50 2.32 6.47 -5.10
CA GLU A 50 2.51 7.57 -6.05
C GLU A 50 2.56 7.08 -7.51
N ILE A 51 3.17 5.93 -7.77
CA ILE A 51 3.15 5.31 -9.10
C ILE A 51 1.71 5.04 -9.55
N LEU A 52 0.87 4.50 -8.66
CA LEU A 52 -0.55 4.27 -8.94
C LEU A 52 -1.28 5.59 -9.23
N LYS A 53 -1.05 6.62 -8.41
CA LYS A 53 -1.65 7.94 -8.60
C LYS A 53 -1.23 8.58 -9.91
N SER A 54 0.05 8.54 -10.25
CA SER A 54 0.58 9.06 -11.51
C SER A 54 0.01 8.33 -12.74
N ALA A 55 -0.18 7.01 -12.64
CA ALA A 55 -0.68 6.19 -13.74
C ALA A 55 -2.20 6.28 -13.94
N THR A 56 -2.97 6.54 -12.88
CA THR A 56 -4.44 6.43 -12.90
C THR A 56 -5.16 7.74 -12.60
N GLY A 57 -4.46 8.74 -12.07
CA GLY A 57 -5.04 9.97 -11.55
C GLY A 57 -5.77 9.80 -10.21
N LYS A 58 -5.71 8.63 -9.57
CA LYS A 58 -6.41 8.29 -8.33
C LYS A 58 -5.44 7.82 -7.26
N THR A 59 -5.73 8.17 -6.01
CA THR A 59 -4.98 7.66 -4.85
C THR A 59 -5.17 6.15 -4.67
N ALA A 60 -4.27 5.51 -3.94
CA ALA A 60 -4.40 4.09 -3.63
C ALA A 60 -5.70 3.77 -2.86
N LYS A 61 -6.13 4.69 -1.98
CA LYS A 61 -7.41 4.60 -1.24
C LYS A 61 -8.61 4.61 -2.20
N GLU A 62 -8.66 5.56 -3.13
CA GLU A 62 -9.74 5.63 -4.13
C GLU A 62 -9.79 4.39 -5.02
N LEU A 63 -8.62 3.88 -5.41
CA LEU A 63 -8.53 2.67 -6.24
C LEU A 63 -9.00 1.42 -5.52
N ILE A 64 -8.59 1.21 -4.26
CA ILE A 64 -9.01 0.01 -3.51
C ILE A 64 -10.51 0.07 -3.20
N GLU A 65 -11.03 1.24 -2.89
CA GLU A 65 -12.48 1.44 -2.68
C GLU A 65 -13.27 1.11 -3.93
N GLU A 66 -12.93 1.73 -5.06
CA GLU A 66 -13.67 1.57 -6.31
C GLU A 66 -13.58 0.15 -6.87
N ARG A 67 -12.37 -0.41 -6.90
CA ARG A 67 -12.11 -1.66 -7.61
C ARG A 67 -12.34 -2.91 -6.78
N ILE A 68 -12.22 -2.82 -5.45
CA ILE A 68 -12.28 -3.99 -4.58
C ILE A 68 -13.34 -3.82 -3.50
N PHE A 69 -13.19 -2.88 -2.60
CA PHE A 69 -14.01 -2.81 -1.38
C PHE A 69 -15.49 -2.65 -1.65
N SER A 70 -15.86 -1.77 -2.59
CA SER A 70 -17.26 -1.59 -2.99
C SER A 70 -17.86 -2.88 -3.56
N GLN A 71 -17.06 -3.67 -4.29
CA GLN A 71 -17.50 -4.91 -4.94
C GLN A 71 -17.74 -6.05 -3.93
N ILE A 72 -16.93 -6.11 -2.87
CA ILE A 72 -17.05 -7.15 -1.83
C ILE A 72 -17.82 -6.69 -0.58
N GLY A 73 -18.41 -5.49 -0.63
CA GLY A 73 -19.26 -4.95 0.42
C GLY A 73 -18.49 -4.56 1.69
N ILE A 74 -17.25 -4.04 1.54
CA ILE A 74 -16.50 -3.37 2.60
C ILE A 74 -16.82 -1.88 2.49
N ARG A 75 -17.32 -1.26 3.57
CA ARG A 75 -17.70 0.16 3.59
C ARG A 75 -17.17 0.91 4.79
N ASP A 76 -16.90 0.20 5.87
CA ASP A 76 -16.42 0.76 7.12
C ASP A 76 -14.95 0.41 7.30
N TYR A 77 -14.09 1.33 6.88
CA TYR A 77 -12.63 1.19 6.97
C TYR A 77 -11.96 2.56 7.04
N THR A 78 -10.76 2.60 7.57
CA THR A 78 -9.88 3.77 7.55
C THR A 78 -8.56 3.40 6.90
N ALA A 79 -8.22 4.02 5.77
CA ALA A 79 -6.87 4.02 5.24
C ALA A 79 -6.16 5.28 5.77
N TRP A 80 -5.08 5.10 6.49
CA TRP A 80 -4.36 6.22 7.07
C TRP A 80 -3.64 7.04 6.00
N GLU A 81 -3.49 8.32 6.28
CA GLU A 81 -2.81 9.28 5.44
C GLU A 81 -1.76 10.02 6.29
N ASP A 82 -0.67 10.45 5.66
CA ASP A 82 0.30 11.34 6.30
C ASP A 82 -0.25 12.78 6.39
N SER A 83 0.50 13.68 7.04
CA SER A 83 0.09 15.08 7.18
C SER A 83 0.02 15.84 5.86
N ALA A 84 0.68 15.32 4.82
CA ALA A 84 0.64 15.85 3.45
C ALA A 84 -0.53 15.29 2.61
N GLY A 85 -1.32 14.35 3.14
CA GLY A 85 -2.48 13.74 2.48
C GLY A 85 -2.16 12.57 1.55
N HIS A 86 -1.01 11.93 1.72
CA HIS A 86 -0.68 10.71 0.99
C HIS A 86 -1.18 9.47 1.75
N THR A 87 -1.86 8.57 1.05
CA THR A 87 -2.27 7.28 1.62
C THR A 87 -1.04 6.46 2.02
N LEU A 88 -1.00 5.95 3.25
CA LEU A 88 0.08 5.10 3.75
C LEU A 88 -0.01 3.70 3.13
N THR A 89 0.56 3.51 1.95
CA THR A 89 0.48 2.26 1.19
C THR A 89 1.39 1.14 1.74
N TYR A 90 2.15 1.43 2.76
CA TYR A 90 3.01 0.47 3.45
C TYR A 90 2.41 -0.08 4.74
N CYS A 91 1.35 0.55 5.29
CA CYS A 91 0.68 0.13 6.53
C CYS A 91 -0.75 0.68 6.66
N CYS A 92 -1.33 0.41 7.80
CA CYS A 92 -2.28 1.28 8.50
C CYS A 92 -3.65 1.36 7.80
N LEU A 93 -4.22 0.19 7.57
CA LEU A 93 -5.59 0.01 7.10
C LEU A 93 -6.41 -0.61 8.24
N ASP A 94 -7.33 0.15 8.80
CA ASP A 94 -8.23 -0.30 9.86
C ASP A 94 -9.57 -0.73 9.29
N MET A 95 -10.00 -1.93 9.65
CA MET A 95 -11.33 -2.43 9.35
C MET A 95 -11.70 -3.58 10.30
N SER A 96 -12.96 -4.01 10.28
CA SER A 96 -13.40 -5.15 11.09
C SER A 96 -12.72 -6.46 10.66
N ALA A 97 -12.55 -7.40 11.60
CA ALA A 97 -12.04 -8.74 11.28
C ALA A 97 -12.90 -9.45 10.21
N ARG A 98 -14.22 -9.17 10.21
CA ARG A 98 -15.14 -9.68 9.19
C ARG A 98 -14.79 -9.14 7.79
N ASP A 99 -14.44 -7.87 7.69
CA ASP A 99 -14.09 -7.26 6.40
C ASP A 99 -12.72 -7.73 5.92
N TYR A 100 -11.75 -7.88 6.81
CA TYR A 100 -10.50 -8.57 6.49
C TYR A 100 -10.73 -9.99 5.96
N SER A 101 -11.68 -10.73 6.56
CA SER A 101 -11.99 -12.08 6.09
C SER A 101 -12.63 -12.11 4.69
N LYS A 102 -13.40 -11.09 4.30
CA LYS A 102 -13.91 -10.96 2.93
C LYS A 102 -12.77 -10.78 1.93
N PHE A 103 -11.79 -9.93 2.27
CA PHE A 103 -10.60 -9.73 1.44
C PHE A 103 -9.78 -11.03 1.31
N GLY A 104 -9.53 -11.74 2.42
CA GLY A 104 -8.88 -13.03 2.40
C GLY A 104 -9.64 -14.08 1.56
N LEU A 105 -10.97 -14.07 1.64
CA LEU A 105 -11.81 -14.97 0.85
C LEU A 105 -11.71 -14.69 -0.66
N LEU A 106 -11.61 -13.41 -1.05
CA LEU A 106 -11.40 -13.03 -2.44
C LEU A 106 -10.10 -13.65 -2.98
N PHE A 107 -8.99 -13.55 -2.23
CA PHE A 107 -7.72 -14.15 -2.60
C PHE A 107 -7.79 -15.68 -2.68
N SER A 108 -8.44 -16.34 -1.71
CA SER A 108 -8.58 -17.81 -1.69
C SER A 108 -9.41 -18.36 -2.86
N ARG A 109 -10.13 -17.49 -3.57
CA ARG A 109 -10.99 -17.82 -4.71
C ARG A 109 -10.47 -17.22 -6.03
N ASP A 110 -9.19 -16.98 -6.13
CA ASP A 110 -8.53 -16.44 -7.33
C ASP A 110 -9.21 -15.18 -7.90
N GLY A 111 -9.63 -14.27 -7.00
CA GLY A 111 -10.30 -13.02 -7.37
C GLY A 111 -11.79 -13.16 -7.72
N ARG A 112 -12.42 -14.30 -7.45
CA ARG A 112 -13.86 -14.51 -7.72
C ARG A 112 -14.70 -14.20 -6.48
N TRP A 113 -15.64 -13.28 -6.62
CA TRP A 113 -16.57 -12.92 -5.57
C TRP A 113 -17.98 -13.42 -5.90
N LEU A 114 -18.56 -14.25 -4.99
CA LEU A 114 -19.91 -14.84 -5.10
C LEU A 114 -20.18 -15.56 -6.44
N SER A 115 -19.15 -16.12 -7.07
CA SER A 115 -19.21 -16.80 -8.37
C SER A 115 -19.71 -15.95 -9.55
N LEU A 116 -19.86 -14.64 -9.37
CA LEU A 116 -20.47 -13.74 -10.34
C LEU A 116 -19.52 -12.67 -10.87
N ILE A 117 -18.51 -12.29 -10.09
CA ILE A 117 -17.60 -11.19 -10.42
C ILE A 117 -16.17 -11.70 -10.33
N HIS A 118 -15.40 -11.50 -11.39
CA HIS A 118 -13.94 -11.64 -11.38
C HIS A 118 -13.34 -10.24 -11.19
N ILE A 119 -12.69 -10.05 -10.08
CA ILE A 119 -12.07 -8.77 -9.67
C ILE A 119 -10.58 -8.79 -9.97
#